data_07dae7f1f7f84b8191a13cbec483584f
#
_entry.id   07dae7f1f7f84b8191a13cbec483584f
#
_cell.length_a   1.000
_cell.length_b   1.000
_cell.length_c   1.000
_cell.angle_alpha   90.00
_cell.angle_beta   90.00
_cell.angle_gamma   90.00
#
_symmetry.space_group_name_H-M   'P 1'
#
loop_
_entity.id
_entity.type
_entity.pdbx_description
1 polymer ?
#
loop_
_entity_poly.entity_id
_entity_poly.type
_entity_poly.pdbx_seq_one_letter_code
_entity_poly.pdbx_strand_id
1 'polypeptide(L)'
;MNVSSSRSVLPTAAAVVTVLLWASAFVAIRAAGDAYSPGALALGRMLAGSVALGALCLLRREGWPPRAAWRGILISGVLWFGFYMVVLNWGERQVDAGTAALVVNVGPLLIALLGARLLGDPMPPRLLAGMAVSFAGAVVVGLSMSSGGGGSSVLGVVLCLLAAVAYAGGVVSQKPALGSASALQVTTFGCLVGAVCCLPFAGQLVTEASRAPLTATLDMVYLGVFPTALAFTTWAYALARTTASRMGATTYAVPALVVLLSWLVLDEVPRPFTLVGGVLCLAGVAVSRSRARARVVRVGAAAGPEGEPVVEPVAGPVTEPVAGPVAGPVVERRPEEV
;
A
#
# COMPACT_ATOMS: atom_id res chain seq x y z
N MET A 1 -33.07 -5.64 -0.44
CA MET A 1 -32.27 -4.61 0.29
C MET A 1 -30.79 -4.93 0.11
N ASN A 2 -30.01 -3.97 -0.42
CA ASN A 2 -28.66 -4.14 -1.00
C ASN A 2 -27.55 -4.45 0.04
N VAL A 3 -27.29 -5.72 0.31
CA VAL A 3 -26.13 -6.14 1.15
C VAL A 3 -24.80 -6.16 0.36
N SER A 4 -24.85 -6.11 -0.97
CA SER A 4 -23.67 -6.19 -1.84
C SER A 4 -22.91 -4.86 -2.01
N SER A 5 -23.54 -3.71 -1.80
CA SER A 5 -22.90 -2.40 -2.00
C SER A 5 -22.02 -1.98 -0.80
N SER A 6 -22.37 -2.37 0.42
CA SER A 6 -21.60 -2.00 1.62
C SER A 6 -20.23 -2.72 1.71
N ARG A 7 -20.10 -3.91 1.11
CA ARG A 7 -18.84 -4.68 1.12
C ARG A 7 -17.71 -4.06 0.27
N SER A 8 -18.03 -3.21 -0.70
CA SER A 8 -17.03 -2.55 -1.55
C SER A 8 -16.61 -1.18 -1.03
N VAL A 9 -17.40 -0.55 -0.18
CA VAL A 9 -17.15 0.82 0.34
C VAL A 9 -16.04 0.81 1.38
N LEU A 10 -16.05 -0.12 2.34
CA LEU A 10 -15.06 -0.18 3.43
C LEU A 10 -13.60 -0.34 2.96
N PRO A 11 -13.25 -1.29 2.06
CA PRO A 11 -11.88 -1.37 1.55
C PRO A 11 -11.45 -0.13 0.78
N THR A 12 -12.39 0.52 0.08
CA THR A 12 -12.09 1.76 -0.63
C THR A 12 -11.86 2.91 0.36
N ALA A 13 -12.69 3.05 1.38
CA ALA A 13 -12.51 4.04 2.43
C ALA A 13 -11.18 3.83 3.17
N ALA A 14 -10.83 2.59 3.50
CA ALA A 14 -9.56 2.25 4.11
C ALA A 14 -8.36 2.65 3.24
N ALA A 15 -8.44 2.42 1.92
CA ALA A 15 -7.41 2.85 0.98
C ALA A 15 -7.31 4.39 0.90
N VAL A 16 -8.42 5.11 0.92
CA VAL A 16 -8.43 6.58 0.95
C VAL A 16 -7.79 7.12 2.23
N VAL A 17 -8.16 6.57 3.40
CA VAL A 17 -7.53 6.93 4.68
C VAL A 17 -6.02 6.71 4.63
N THR A 18 -5.58 5.56 4.13
CA THR A 18 -4.16 5.26 3.97
C THR A 18 -3.44 6.32 3.15
N VAL A 19 -3.98 6.66 1.98
CA VAL A 19 -3.34 7.59 1.04
C VAL A 19 -3.28 9.02 1.62
N LEU A 20 -4.34 9.45 2.31
CA LEU A 20 -4.36 10.74 3.01
C LEU A 20 -3.31 10.81 4.11
N LEU A 21 -3.21 9.77 4.94
CA LEU A 21 -2.23 9.71 6.03
C LEU A 21 -0.80 9.59 5.51
N TRP A 22 -0.57 8.88 4.41
CA TRP A 22 0.75 8.85 3.80
C TRP A 22 1.12 10.18 3.14
N ALA A 23 0.17 10.88 2.55
CA ALA A 23 0.43 12.22 2.02
C ALA A 23 0.79 13.20 3.15
N SER A 24 0.10 13.17 4.30
CA SER A 24 0.43 14.00 5.46
C SER A 24 1.79 13.67 6.08
N ALA A 25 2.27 12.43 5.91
CA ALA A 25 3.58 12.02 6.41
C ALA A 25 4.73 12.83 5.81
N PHE A 26 4.64 13.23 4.53
CA PHE A 26 5.68 14.04 3.87
C PHE A 26 5.86 15.40 4.57
N VAL A 27 4.78 16.02 5.01
CA VAL A 27 4.82 17.29 5.77
C VAL A 27 5.51 17.07 7.12
N ALA A 28 5.10 16.03 7.86
CA ALA A 28 5.65 15.72 9.18
C ALA A 28 7.12 15.23 9.11
N ILE A 29 7.51 14.47 8.09
CA ILE A 29 8.92 14.07 7.87
C ILE A 29 9.79 15.30 7.64
N ARG A 30 9.32 16.25 6.82
CA ARG A 30 10.04 17.50 6.57
C ARG A 30 10.20 18.31 7.86
N ALA A 31 9.13 18.46 8.66
CA ALA A 31 9.16 19.19 9.92
C ALA A 31 10.08 18.55 10.98
N ALA A 32 10.12 17.22 11.07
CA ALA A 32 10.98 16.49 12.00
C ALA A 32 12.42 16.32 11.49
N GLY A 33 12.66 16.45 10.19
CA GLY A 33 13.91 16.11 9.51
C GLY A 33 15.11 16.96 9.91
N ASP A 34 14.92 18.18 10.40
CA ASP A 34 15.98 19.04 10.88
C ASP A 34 16.51 18.62 12.27
N ALA A 35 15.63 17.99 13.07
CA ALA A 35 15.96 17.57 14.44
C ALA A 35 16.43 16.12 14.55
N TYR A 36 16.01 15.26 13.62
CA TYR A 36 16.30 13.83 13.66
C TYR A 36 17.01 13.34 12.40
N SER A 37 18.06 12.54 12.58
CA SER A 37 18.71 11.81 11.48
C SER A 37 17.75 10.77 10.86
N PRO A 38 17.96 10.35 9.60
CA PRO A 38 17.07 9.42 8.92
C PRO A 38 16.81 8.12 9.66
N GLY A 39 17.84 7.55 10.28
CA GLY A 39 17.74 6.31 11.05
C GLY A 39 17.04 6.52 12.39
N ALA A 40 17.34 7.61 13.10
CA ALA A 40 16.69 7.96 14.37
C ALA A 40 15.19 8.21 14.16
N LEU A 41 14.83 8.99 13.13
CA LEU A 41 13.43 9.23 12.77
C LEU A 41 12.69 7.92 12.41
N ALA A 42 13.33 7.02 11.65
CA ALA A 42 12.78 5.71 11.32
C ALA A 42 12.54 4.87 12.58
N LEU A 43 13.53 4.78 13.47
CA LEU A 43 13.40 4.02 14.72
C LEU A 43 12.31 4.61 15.63
N GLY A 44 12.35 5.92 15.88
CA GLY A 44 11.35 6.59 16.74
C GLY A 44 9.92 6.41 16.23
N ARG A 45 9.72 6.56 14.92
CA ARG A 45 8.46 6.30 14.24
C ARG A 45 8.01 4.83 14.41
N MET A 46 8.92 3.86 14.25
CA MET A 46 8.59 2.44 14.41
C MET A 46 8.28 2.10 15.87
N LEU A 47 8.99 2.68 16.84
CA LEU A 47 8.69 2.48 18.27
C LEU A 47 7.32 3.04 18.64
N ALA A 48 7.02 4.29 18.27
CA ALA A 48 5.72 4.90 18.52
C ALA A 48 4.58 4.09 17.85
N GLY A 49 4.79 3.66 16.61
CA GLY A 49 3.85 2.80 15.89
C GLY A 49 3.65 1.44 16.56
N SER A 50 4.75 0.82 17.02
CA SER A 50 4.69 -0.48 17.72
C SER A 50 3.95 -0.39 19.05
N VAL A 51 4.14 0.69 19.80
CA VAL A 51 3.39 0.95 21.06
C VAL A 51 1.90 1.11 20.77
N ALA A 52 1.53 1.94 19.79
CA ALA A 52 0.13 2.15 19.42
C ALA A 52 -0.55 0.86 18.92
N LEU A 53 0.13 0.11 18.05
CA LEU A 53 -0.37 -1.17 17.50
C LEU A 53 -0.42 -2.25 18.59
N GLY A 54 0.58 -2.35 19.45
CA GLY A 54 0.62 -3.27 20.57
C GLY A 54 -0.53 -3.02 21.55
N ALA A 55 -0.77 -1.75 21.91
CA ALA A 55 -1.91 -1.37 22.73
C ALA A 55 -3.25 -1.77 22.06
N LEU A 56 -3.39 -1.53 20.74
CA LEU A 56 -4.59 -1.93 20.01
C LEU A 56 -4.77 -3.45 19.94
N CYS A 57 -3.68 -4.22 19.76
CA CYS A 57 -3.71 -5.69 19.82
C CYS A 57 -4.19 -6.19 21.17
N LEU A 58 -3.69 -5.61 22.26
CA LEU A 58 -4.11 -5.97 23.62
C LEU A 58 -5.59 -5.64 23.84
N LEU A 59 -6.05 -4.45 23.44
CA LEU A 59 -7.45 -4.03 23.55
C LEU A 59 -8.39 -4.91 22.72
N ARG A 60 -7.94 -5.35 21.53
CA ARG A 60 -8.70 -6.23 20.64
C ARG A 60 -8.55 -7.71 21.00
N ARG A 61 -7.70 -8.02 21.99
CA ARG A 61 -7.36 -9.39 22.40
C ARG A 61 -6.89 -10.25 21.23
N GLU A 62 -6.15 -9.64 20.30
CA GLU A 62 -5.53 -10.36 19.19
C GLU A 62 -4.39 -11.24 19.72
N GLY A 63 -4.40 -12.52 19.35
CA GLY A 63 -3.32 -13.45 19.70
C GLY A 63 -2.12 -13.34 18.77
N TRP A 64 -1.19 -14.28 18.91
CA TRP A 64 -0.04 -14.41 18.01
C TRP A 64 -0.48 -14.79 16.60
N PRO A 65 0.18 -14.28 15.54
CA PRO A 65 -0.12 -14.70 14.18
C PRO A 65 0.17 -16.19 13.99
N PRO A 66 -0.63 -16.89 13.17
CA PRO A 66 -0.39 -18.29 12.87
C PRO A 66 0.96 -18.45 12.12
N ARG A 67 1.57 -19.64 12.25
CA ARG A 67 2.89 -19.94 11.67
C ARG A 67 2.97 -19.63 10.17
N ALA A 68 1.89 -19.84 9.43
CA ALA A 68 1.82 -19.56 7.99
C ALA A 68 2.02 -18.08 7.63
N ALA A 69 1.67 -17.14 8.52
CA ALA A 69 1.81 -15.69 8.29
C ALA A 69 3.24 -15.18 8.50
N TRP A 70 4.06 -15.86 9.32
CA TRP A 70 5.35 -15.32 9.78
C TRP A 70 6.33 -15.04 8.65
N ARG A 71 6.38 -15.89 7.61
CA ARG A 71 7.26 -15.64 6.46
C ARG A 71 6.96 -14.29 5.80
N GLY A 72 5.68 -13.99 5.56
CA GLY A 72 5.27 -12.73 4.96
C GLY A 72 5.48 -11.55 5.91
N ILE A 73 5.20 -11.72 7.21
CA ILE A 73 5.43 -10.71 8.25
C ILE A 73 6.92 -10.36 8.35
N LEU A 74 7.80 -11.34 8.42
CA LEU A 74 9.24 -11.11 8.52
C LEU A 74 9.79 -10.41 7.28
N ILE A 75 9.46 -10.90 6.08
CA ILE A 75 9.96 -10.30 4.83
C ILE A 75 9.41 -8.87 4.68
N SER A 76 8.12 -8.64 4.90
CA SER A 76 7.55 -7.30 4.81
C SER A 76 8.06 -6.38 5.93
N GLY A 77 8.27 -6.92 7.14
CA GLY A 77 8.82 -6.18 8.28
C GLY A 77 10.24 -5.69 8.00
N VAL A 78 11.11 -6.57 7.51
CA VAL A 78 12.49 -6.20 7.14
C VAL A 78 12.52 -5.24 5.95
N LEU A 79 11.82 -5.58 4.86
CA LEU A 79 11.91 -4.81 3.62
C LEU A 79 11.19 -3.47 3.71
N TRP A 80 9.95 -3.45 4.23
CA TRP A 80 9.12 -2.25 4.15
C TRP A 80 9.10 -1.42 5.43
N PHE A 81 9.03 -2.06 6.60
CA PHE A 81 9.04 -1.33 7.87
C PHE A 81 10.46 -0.99 8.36
N GLY A 82 11.46 -1.79 8.03
CA GLY A 82 12.86 -1.54 8.37
C GLY A 82 13.61 -0.83 7.24
N PHE A 83 14.08 -1.60 6.28
CA PHE A 83 15.00 -1.15 5.25
C PHE A 83 14.48 0.04 4.43
N TYR A 84 13.24 -0.05 3.91
CA TYR A 84 12.63 1.04 3.16
C TYR A 84 12.63 2.36 3.92
N MET A 85 12.24 2.35 5.20
CA MET A 85 12.13 3.58 5.99
C MET A 85 13.47 4.29 6.16
N VAL A 86 14.55 3.52 6.41
CA VAL A 86 15.89 4.09 6.57
C VAL A 86 16.44 4.60 5.24
N VAL A 87 16.35 3.75 4.20
CA VAL A 87 16.94 4.03 2.87
C VAL A 87 16.23 5.18 2.17
N LEU A 88 14.89 5.26 2.31
CA LEU A 88 14.12 6.38 1.78
C LEU A 88 14.52 7.69 2.45
N ASN A 89 14.48 7.74 3.78
CA ASN A 89 14.85 8.94 4.53
C ASN A 89 16.29 9.38 4.23
N TRP A 90 17.18 8.43 3.95
CA TRP A 90 18.56 8.75 3.55
C TRP A 90 18.62 9.28 2.13
N GLY A 91 17.91 8.63 1.20
CA GLY A 91 17.84 9.07 -0.19
C GLY A 91 17.31 10.49 -0.33
N GLU A 92 16.24 10.83 0.40
CA GLU A 92 15.62 12.18 0.39
C GLU A 92 16.55 13.30 0.87
N ARG A 93 17.62 12.97 1.60
CA ARG A 93 18.68 13.94 1.95
C ARG A 93 19.73 14.14 0.87
N GLN A 94 19.79 13.24 -0.11
CA GLN A 94 20.81 13.24 -1.17
C GLN A 94 20.29 13.75 -2.51
N VAL A 95 18.97 13.88 -2.65
CA VAL A 95 18.29 14.40 -3.86
C VAL A 95 17.19 15.37 -3.47
N ASP A 96 16.78 16.22 -4.41
CA ASP A 96 15.58 17.03 -4.20
C ASP A 96 14.29 16.17 -4.07
N ALA A 97 13.29 16.72 -3.39
CA ALA A 97 12.03 16.02 -3.12
C ALA A 97 11.30 15.55 -4.40
N GLY A 98 11.44 16.30 -5.50
CA GLY A 98 10.83 15.94 -6.78
C GLY A 98 11.47 14.69 -7.38
N THR A 99 12.81 14.63 -7.38
CA THR A 99 13.58 13.46 -7.85
C THR A 99 13.31 12.25 -6.95
N ALA A 100 13.30 12.40 -5.63
CA ALA A 100 12.96 11.31 -4.71
C ALA A 100 11.56 10.75 -4.98
N ALA A 101 10.56 11.63 -5.07
CA ALA A 101 9.19 11.24 -5.35
C ALA A 101 9.06 10.53 -6.71
N LEU A 102 9.72 11.03 -7.76
CA LEU A 102 9.70 10.42 -9.09
C LEU A 102 10.25 9.00 -9.05
N VAL A 103 11.43 8.80 -8.46
CA VAL A 103 12.08 7.49 -8.42
C VAL A 103 11.29 6.49 -7.56
N VAL A 104 10.80 6.90 -6.40
CA VAL A 104 9.98 6.02 -5.53
C VAL A 104 8.65 5.64 -6.18
N ASN A 105 8.08 6.50 -7.03
CA ASN A 105 6.86 6.19 -7.78
C ASN A 105 7.02 5.09 -8.84
N VAL A 106 8.22 4.55 -9.06
CA VAL A 106 8.43 3.26 -9.76
C VAL A 106 7.89 2.09 -8.93
N GLY A 107 7.82 2.21 -7.60
CA GLY A 107 7.36 1.16 -6.68
C GLY A 107 6.00 0.55 -7.04
N PRO A 108 4.93 1.32 -7.29
CA PRO A 108 3.63 0.77 -7.73
C PRO A 108 3.70 -0.05 -9.03
N LEU A 109 4.56 0.29 -9.97
CA LEU A 109 4.78 -0.52 -11.18
C LEU A 109 5.44 -1.86 -10.82
N LEU A 110 6.43 -1.84 -9.92
CA LEU A 110 7.06 -3.05 -9.43
C LEU A 110 6.08 -3.92 -8.63
N ILE A 111 5.20 -3.33 -7.81
CA ILE A 111 4.13 -4.06 -7.10
C ILE A 111 3.22 -4.76 -8.10
N ALA A 112 2.81 -4.08 -9.17
CA ALA A 112 1.95 -4.67 -10.18
C ALA A 112 2.64 -5.82 -10.92
N LEU A 113 3.90 -5.64 -11.31
CA LEU A 113 4.71 -6.66 -11.99
C LEU A 113 4.94 -7.89 -11.10
N LEU A 114 5.38 -7.67 -9.86
CA LEU A 114 5.60 -8.74 -8.89
C LEU A 114 4.29 -9.41 -8.47
N GLY A 115 3.21 -8.64 -8.30
CA GLY A 115 1.88 -9.16 -8.01
C GLY A 115 1.37 -10.08 -9.12
N ALA A 116 1.54 -9.68 -10.39
CA ALA A 116 1.17 -10.52 -11.52
C ALA A 116 2.00 -11.82 -11.57
N ARG A 117 3.32 -11.73 -11.35
CA ARG A 117 4.22 -12.88 -11.47
C ARG A 117 4.20 -13.83 -10.28
N LEU A 118 4.11 -13.31 -9.06
CA LEU A 118 4.25 -14.08 -7.82
C LEU A 118 2.92 -14.43 -7.14
N LEU A 119 1.87 -13.61 -7.38
CA LEU A 119 0.56 -13.79 -6.77
C LEU A 119 -0.53 -14.16 -7.79
N GLY A 120 -0.21 -14.16 -9.09
CA GLY A 120 -1.19 -14.39 -10.14
C GLY A 120 -2.22 -13.25 -10.28
N ASP A 121 -1.89 -12.03 -9.86
CA ASP A 121 -2.80 -10.88 -9.96
C ASP A 121 -3.16 -10.60 -11.42
N PRO A 122 -4.44 -10.43 -11.75
CA PRO A 122 -4.85 -10.07 -13.10
C PRO A 122 -4.40 -8.65 -13.46
N MET A 123 -3.90 -8.48 -14.68
CA MET A 123 -3.43 -7.19 -15.23
C MET A 123 -4.36 -6.71 -16.37
N PRO A 124 -5.60 -6.33 -16.09
CA PRO A 124 -6.52 -5.89 -17.14
C PRO A 124 -6.00 -4.60 -17.82
N PRO A 125 -6.26 -4.41 -19.13
CA PRO A 125 -5.75 -3.25 -19.88
C PRO A 125 -6.06 -1.90 -19.24
N ARG A 126 -7.20 -1.79 -18.55
CA ARG A 126 -7.58 -0.56 -17.83
C ARG A 126 -6.70 -0.28 -16.62
N LEU A 127 -6.26 -1.31 -15.90
CA LEU A 127 -5.29 -1.16 -14.81
C LEU A 127 -3.98 -0.62 -15.37
N LEU A 128 -3.48 -1.23 -16.45
CA LEU A 128 -2.24 -0.81 -17.13
C LEU A 128 -2.35 0.62 -17.66
N ALA A 129 -3.43 0.96 -18.36
CA ALA A 129 -3.66 2.31 -18.88
C ALA A 129 -3.75 3.34 -17.74
N GLY A 130 -4.50 3.03 -16.68
CA GLY A 130 -4.60 3.90 -15.51
C GLY A 130 -3.26 4.11 -14.81
N MET A 131 -2.47 3.06 -14.66
CA MET A 131 -1.11 3.15 -14.08
C MET A 131 -0.17 3.98 -14.97
N ALA A 132 -0.22 3.81 -16.30
CA ALA A 132 0.59 4.59 -17.22
C ALA A 132 0.25 6.09 -17.14
N VAL A 133 -1.05 6.44 -17.11
CA VAL A 133 -1.49 7.85 -16.95
C VAL A 133 -1.08 8.40 -15.59
N SER A 134 -1.27 7.63 -14.50
CA SER A 134 -0.86 8.05 -13.16
C SER A 134 0.66 8.23 -13.05
N PHE A 135 1.43 7.32 -13.64
CA PHE A 135 2.89 7.42 -13.63
C PHE A 135 3.37 8.65 -14.42
N ALA A 136 2.78 8.93 -15.60
CA ALA A 136 3.05 10.15 -16.33
C ALA A 136 2.73 11.40 -15.49
N GLY A 137 1.61 11.40 -14.77
CA GLY A 137 1.28 12.46 -13.81
C GLY A 137 2.32 12.62 -12.70
N ALA A 138 2.80 11.52 -12.11
CA ALA A 138 3.85 11.54 -11.09
C ALA A 138 5.18 12.08 -11.65
N VAL A 139 5.53 11.75 -12.90
CA VAL A 139 6.69 12.31 -13.60
C VAL A 139 6.56 13.84 -13.74
N VAL A 140 5.39 14.34 -14.17
CA VAL A 140 5.15 15.79 -14.30
C VAL A 140 5.26 16.48 -12.95
N VAL A 141 4.68 15.92 -11.86
CA VAL A 141 4.84 16.46 -10.49
C VAL A 141 6.31 16.48 -10.09
N GLY A 142 7.01 15.36 -10.23
CA GLY A 142 8.41 15.21 -9.84
C GLY A 142 9.32 16.23 -10.56
N LEU A 143 9.20 16.34 -11.88
CA LEU A 143 9.97 17.29 -12.69
C LEU A 143 9.64 18.76 -12.33
N SER A 144 8.39 19.07 -12.02
CA SER A 144 7.97 20.42 -11.59
C SER A 144 8.56 20.81 -10.24
N MET A 145 8.79 19.85 -9.34
CA MET A 145 9.37 20.07 -8.01
C MET A 145 10.91 20.09 -8.03
N SER A 146 11.53 19.42 -9.00
CA SER A 146 13.00 19.32 -9.15
C SER A 146 13.70 20.59 -9.64
N SER A 147 13.01 21.66 -9.94
CA SER A 147 13.55 22.87 -10.59
C SER A 147 14.34 23.80 -9.65
N GLY A 148 14.85 23.32 -8.54
CA GLY A 148 15.56 24.10 -7.50
C GLY A 148 17.05 23.80 -7.36
N GLY A 149 17.83 23.67 -8.44
CA GLY A 149 19.31 23.89 -8.40
C GLY A 149 20.19 22.97 -7.53
N GLY A 150 19.65 22.00 -6.84
CA GLY A 150 20.42 21.00 -6.08
C GLY A 150 20.83 19.85 -6.99
N GLY A 151 22.13 19.63 -7.18
CA GLY A 151 22.64 18.49 -7.94
C GLY A 151 22.16 17.17 -7.36
N SER A 152 21.39 16.40 -8.12
CA SER A 152 20.96 15.05 -7.69
C SER A 152 22.17 14.13 -7.59
N SER A 153 22.43 13.63 -6.38
CA SER A 153 23.47 12.63 -6.13
C SER A 153 23.05 11.28 -6.72
N VAL A 154 23.97 10.64 -7.46
CA VAL A 154 23.77 9.27 -7.94
C VAL A 154 23.44 8.33 -6.78
N LEU A 155 24.11 8.50 -5.63
CA LEU A 155 23.81 7.73 -4.42
C LEU A 155 22.36 7.91 -3.99
N GLY A 156 21.84 9.14 -3.98
CA GLY A 156 20.45 9.41 -3.60
C GLY A 156 19.43 8.75 -4.54
N VAL A 157 19.67 8.78 -5.85
CA VAL A 157 18.83 8.09 -6.83
C VAL A 157 18.85 6.57 -6.61
N VAL A 158 20.05 5.98 -6.37
CA VAL A 158 20.17 4.54 -6.08
C VAL A 158 19.44 4.19 -4.78
N LEU A 159 19.57 4.99 -3.73
CA LEU A 159 18.84 4.77 -2.47
C LEU A 159 17.33 4.82 -2.65
N CYS A 160 16.81 5.81 -3.38
CA CYS A 160 15.38 5.90 -3.69
C CYS A 160 14.88 4.70 -4.55
N LEU A 161 15.71 4.21 -5.48
CA LEU A 161 15.36 3.02 -6.27
C LEU A 161 15.35 1.76 -5.41
N LEU A 162 16.33 1.59 -4.52
CA LEU A 162 16.37 0.50 -3.54
C LEU A 162 15.14 0.56 -2.61
N ALA A 163 14.74 1.76 -2.19
CA ALA A 163 13.51 1.97 -1.44
C ALA A 163 12.29 1.50 -2.24
N ALA A 164 12.16 1.88 -3.53
CA ALA A 164 11.04 1.44 -4.38
C ALA A 164 10.97 -0.10 -4.51
N VAL A 165 12.12 -0.76 -4.68
CA VAL A 165 12.22 -2.23 -4.74
C VAL A 165 11.82 -2.87 -3.40
N ALA A 166 12.33 -2.34 -2.28
CA ALA A 166 12.01 -2.84 -0.95
C ALA A 166 10.51 -2.68 -0.61
N TYR A 167 9.95 -1.53 -0.96
CA TYR A 167 8.51 -1.27 -0.85
C TYR A 167 7.70 -2.31 -1.63
N ALA A 168 8.03 -2.52 -2.90
CA ALA A 168 7.31 -3.48 -3.75
C ALA A 168 7.43 -4.91 -3.22
N GLY A 169 8.64 -5.35 -2.84
CA GLY A 169 8.86 -6.66 -2.24
C GLY A 169 8.12 -6.84 -0.92
N GLY A 170 8.10 -5.81 -0.08
CA GLY A 170 7.40 -5.80 1.20
C GLY A 170 5.89 -5.95 1.03
N VAL A 171 5.27 -5.18 0.12
CA VAL A 171 3.82 -5.26 -0.17
C VAL A 171 3.43 -6.64 -0.71
N VAL A 172 4.18 -7.15 -1.67
CA VAL A 172 3.87 -8.45 -2.29
C VAL A 172 4.04 -9.59 -1.28
N SER A 173 5.05 -9.52 -0.41
CA SER A 173 5.27 -10.50 0.66
C SER A 173 4.22 -10.42 1.76
N GLN A 174 3.65 -9.23 2.01
CA GLN A 174 2.59 -9.04 3.00
C GLN A 174 1.27 -9.70 2.57
N LYS A 175 0.96 -9.71 1.28
CA LYS A 175 -0.32 -10.19 0.75
C LYS A 175 -0.67 -11.63 1.16
N PRO A 176 0.20 -12.65 1.03
CA PRO A 176 -0.10 -14.00 1.50
C PRO A 176 -0.32 -14.10 3.01
N ALA A 177 0.43 -13.32 3.82
CA ALA A 177 0.25 -13.31 5.27
C ALA A 177 -1.16 -12.87 5.69
N LEU A 178 -1.76 -11.94 4.94
CA LEU A 178 -3.13 -11.46 5.15
C LEU A 178 -4.21 -12.50 4.81
N GLY A 179 -3.85 -13.63 4.21
CA GLY A 179 -4.74 -14.77 4.01
C GLY A 179 -4.93 -15.62 5.26
N SER A 180 -4.01 -15.54 6.23
CA SER A 180 -4.01 -16.37 7.43
C SER A 180 -3.98 -15.57 8.75
N ALA A 181 -3.67 -14.28 8.70
CA ALA A 181 -3.62 -13.40 9.87
C ALA A 181 -4.43 -12.13 9.66
N SER A 182 -4.84 -11.48 10.74
CA SER A 182 -5.56 -10.20 10.66
C SER A 182 -4.65 -9.07 10.16
N ALA A 183 -5.25 -8.01 9.59
CA ALA A 183 -4.52 -6.82 9.18
C ALA A 183 -3.75 -6.20 10.37
N LEU A 184 -4.35 -6.23 11.55
CA LEU A 184 -3.73 -5.70 12.77
C LEU A 184 -2.53 -6.54 13.18
N GLN A 185 -2.63 -7.87 13.19
CA GLN A 185 -1.51 -8.76 13.49
C GLN A 185 -0.34 -8.55 12.52
N VAL A 186 -0.62 -8.60 11.21
CA VAL A 186 0.43 -8.45 10.18
C VAL A 186 1.14 -7.10 10.32
N THR A 187 0.39 -6.02 10.56
CA THR A 187 0.96 -4.67 10.72
C THR A 187 1.75 -4.56 12.02
N THR A 188 1.21 -5.05 13.14
CA THR A 188 1.88 -4.98 14.45
C THR A 188 3.22 -5.69 14.43
N PHE A 189 3.20 -6.96 14.03
CA PHE A 189 4.45 -7.75 14.02
C PHE A 189 5.41 -7.30 12.92
N GLY A 190 4.92 -6.81 11.77
CA GLY A 190 5.74 -6.17 10.75
C GLY A 190 6.43 -4.91 11.27
N CYS A 191 5.72 -4.05 12.01
CA CYS A 191 6.26 -2.84 12.63
C CYS A 191 7.30 -3.18 13.71
N LEU A 192 7.05 -4.19 14.54
CA LEU A 192 8.02 -4.67 15.54
C LEU A 192 9.30 -5.19 14.87
N VAL A 193 9.20 -5.97 13.81
CA VAL A 193 10.36 -6.42 13.01
C VAL A 193 11.12 -5.22 12.46
N GLY A 194 10.40 -4.22 11.90
CA GLY A 194 11.01 -2.98 11.42
C GLY A 194 11.72 -2.22 12.53
N ALA A 195 11.13 -2.11 13.73
CA ALA A 195 11.76 -1.49 14.88
C ALA A 195 13.06 -2.21 15.26
N VAL A 196 13.06 -3.55 15.28
CA VAL A 196 14.26 -4.35 15.55
C VAL A 196 15.34 -4.08 14.50
N CYS A 197 14.99 -4.01 13.22
CA CYS A 197 15.93 -3.67 12.15
C CYS A 197 16.54 -2.26 12.31
N CYS A 198 15.80 -1.33 12.91
CA CYS A 198 16.25 0.04 13.13
C CYS A 198 17.00 0.23 14.47
N LEU A 199 17.12 -0.79 15.34
CA LEU A 199 17.84 -0.69 16.62
C LEU A 199 19.28 -0.17 16.53
N PRO A 200 20.07 -0.42 15.47
CA PRO A 200 21.39 0.18 15.33
C PRO A 200 21.41 1.72 15.44
N PHE A 201 20.28 2.39 15.20
CA PHE A 201 20.13 3.84 15.31
C PHE A 201 19.69 4.31 16.71
N ALA A 202 19.60 3.42 17.71
CA ALA A 202 19.09 3.75 19.05
C ALA A 202 19.94 4.83 19.76
N GLY A 203 21.26 4.75 19.62
CA GLY A 203 22.16 5.76 20.19
C GLY A 203 21.93 7.16 19.59
N GLN A 204 21.73 7.23 18.28
CA GLN A 204 21.36 8.48 17.59
C GLN A 204 20.03 9.01 18.10
N LEU A 205 18.99 8.15 18.14
CA LEU A 205 17.66 8.54 18.62
C LEU A 205 17.71 9.13 20.04
N VAL A 206 18.41 8.48 20.98
CA VAL A 206 18.52 8.98 22.35
C VAL A 206 19.21 10.34 22.40
N THR A 207 20.33 10.49 21.68
CA THR A 207 21.09 11.73 21.64
C THR A 207 20.30 12.88 21.00
N GLU A 208 19.62 12.61 19.89
CA GLU A 208 18.86 13.61 19.15
C GLU A 208 17.58 13.99 19.89
N ALA A 209 16.86 13.00 20.47
CA ALA A 209 15.64 13.25 21.23
C ALA A 209 15.87 14.10 22.49
N SER A 210 17.07 14.02 23.11
CA SER A 210 17.41 14.85 24.26
C SER A 210 17.60 16.34 23.90
N ARG A 211 17.77 16.67 22.63
CA ARG A 211 18.04 18.02 22.11
C ARG A 211 16.93 18.55 21.19
N ALA A 212 16.10 17.65 20.68
CA ALA A 212 15.03 18.00 19.75
C ALA A 212 13.95 18.88 20.41
N PRO A 213 13.40 19.85 19.69
CA PRO A 213 12.23 20.57 20.14
C PRO A 213 11.04 19.63 20.29
N LEU A 214 10.14 19.94 21.24
CA LEU A 214 8.96 19.10 21.48
C LEU A 214 8.11 18.89 20.21
N THR A 215 8.01 19.92 19.36
CA THR A 215 7.27 19.85 18.09
C THR A 215 7.79 18.74 17.19
N ALA A 216 9.11 18.66 16.97
CA ALA A 216 9.72 17.61 16.15
C ALA A 216 9.50 16.20 16.74
N THR A 217 9.53 16.09 18.08
CA THR A 217 9.23 14.83 18.76
C THR A 217 7.77 14.45 18.61
N LEU A 218 6.85 15.41 18.68
CA LEU A 218 5.43 15.18 18.41
C LEU A 218 5.17 14.77 16.96
N ASP A 219 5.87 15.37 16.01
CA ASP A 219 5.81 14.96 14.59
C ASP A 219 6.29 13.52 14.39
N MET A 220 7.38 13.12 15.07
CA MET A 220 7.86 11.72 15.05
C MET A 220 6.82 10.75 15.65
N VAL A 221 6.19 11.11 16.77
CA VAL A 221 5.11 10.30 17.38
C VAL A 221 3.88 10.26 16.46
N TYR A 222 3.50 11.40 15.88
CA TYR A 222 2.44 11.47 14.87
C TYR A 222 2.72 10.50 13.70
N LEU A 223 3.94 10.52 13.15
CA LEU A 223 4.37 9.61 12.09
C LEU A 223 4.22 8.13 12.49
N GLY A 224 4.49 7.81 13.75
CA GLY A 224 4.32 6.45 14.29
C GLY A 224 2.85 6.05 14.42
N VAL A 225 2.02 6.91 15.01
CA VAL A 225 0.63 6.58 15.32
C VAL A 225 -0.26 6.62 14.08
N PHE A 226 -0.23 7.71 13.30
CA PHE A 226 -1.16 7.90 12.18
C PHE A 226 -0.62 7.33 10.87
N PRO A 227 0.47 7.81 10.26
CA PRO A 227 0.98 7.26 9.01
C PRO A 227 1.55 5.84 9.12
N THR A 228 1.91 5.38 10.32
CA THR A 228 2.38 4.00 10.51
C THR A 228 1.28 3.11 11.07
N ALA A 229 0.87 3.25 12.32
CA ALA A 229 -0.07 2.30 12.92
C ALA A 229 -1.43 2.30 12.20
N LEU A 230 -2.06 3.44 12.03
CA LEU A 230 -3.38 3.53 11.41
C LEU A 230 -3.31 3.29 9.90
N ALA A 231 -2.41 3.97 9.18
CA ALA A 231 -2.37 3.87 7.73
C ALA A 231 -1.94 2.48 7.24
N PHE A 232 -0.94 1.84 7.87
CA PHE A 232 -0.55 0.48 7.47
C PHE A 232 -1.61 -0.57 7.85
N THR A 233 -2.37 -0.36 8.93
CA THR A 233 -3.50 -1.24 9.27
C THR A 233 -4.65 -1.10 8.26
N THR A 234 -5.01 0.12 7.89
CA THR A 234 -6.02 0.36 6.85
C THR A 234 -5.55 -0.09 5.48
N TRP A 235 -4.26 0.07 5.16
CA TRP A 235 -3.63 -0.51 3.98
C TRP A 235 -3.76 -2.04 3.97
N ALA A 236 -3.32 -2.71 5.03
CA ALA A 236 -3.36 -4.17 5.14
C ALA A 236 -4.80 -4.70 5.05
N TYR A 237 -5.76 -3.99 5.67
CA TYR A 237 -7.18 -4.31 5.57
C TYR A 237 -7.69 -4.23 4.13
N ALA A 238 -7.33 -3.18 3.38
CA ALA A 238 -7.71 -3.02 1.98
C ALA A 238 -6.98 -4.04 1.09
N LEU A 239 -5.68 -4.26 1.31
CA LEU A 239 -4.86 -5.22 0.58
C LEU A 239 -5.36 -6.66 0.76
N ALA A 240 -5.84 -7.04 1.95
CA ALA A 240 -6.44 -8.36 2.18
C ALA A 240 -7.65 -8.63 1.26
N ARG A 241 -8.35 -7.57 0.81
CA ARG A 241 -9.61 -7.61 0.06
C ARG A 241 -9.51 -7.20 -1.41
N THR A 242 -8.31 -6.91 -1.88
CA THR A 242 -8.05 -6.52 -3.27
C THR A 242 -6.70 -7.08 -3.75
N THR A 243 -6.38 -6.92 -5.03
CA THR A 243 -5.09 -7.35 -5.58
C THR A 243 -3.98 -6.39 -5.18
N ALA A 244 -2.74 -6.88 -5.09
CA ALA A 244 -1.57 -6.04 -4.82
C ALA A 244 -1.39 -4.97 -5.92
N SER A 245 -1.62 -5.36 -7.17
CA SER A 245 -1.56 -4.46 -8.33
C SER A 245 -2.53 -3.29 -8.25
N ARG A 246 -3.81 -3.53 -7.85
CA ARG A 246 -4.81 -2.47 -7.67
C ARG A 246 -4.50 -1.59 -6.48
N MET A 247 -3.99 -2.19 -5.41
CA MET A 247 -3.63 -1.44 -4.21
C MET A 247 -2.43 -0.53 -4.49
N GLY A 248 -1.39 -1.06 -5.17
CA GLY A 248 -0.25 -0.27 -5.64
C GLY A 248 -0.67 0.89 -6.54
N ALA A 249 -1.55 0.65 -7.53
CA ALA A 249 -2.07 1.73 -8.39
C ALA A 249 -2.78 2.86 -7.61
N THR A 250 -3.36 2.56 -6.43
CA THR A 250 -4.02 3.58 -5.60
C THR A 250 -3.04 4.57 -5.00
N THR A 251 -1.78 4.17 -4.75
CA THR A 251 -0.77 5.05 -4.15
C THR A 251 -0.30 6.17 -5.07
N TYR A 252 -0.58 6.10 -6.37
CA TYR A 252 -0.36 7.24 -7.26
C TYR A 252 -1.22 8.48 -6.94
N ALA A 253 -2.22 8.36 -6.06
CA ALA A 253 -2.93 9.53 -5.53
C ALA A 253 -2.09 10.33 -4.52
N VAL A 254 -1.05 9.71 -3.90
CA VAL A 254 -0.22 10.36 -2.87
C VAL A 254 0.44 11.64 -3.40
N PRO A 255 1.14 11.69 -4.55
CA PRO A 255 1.76 12.92 -5.04
C PRO A 255 0.78 14.08 -5.21
N ALA A 256 -0.42 13.80 -5.74
CA ALA A 256 -1.44 14.83 -5.91
C ALA A 256 -1.93 15.39 -4.55
N LEU A 257 -2.07 14.52 -3.55
CA LEU A 257 -2.47 14.92 -2.21
C LEU A 257 -1.36 15.63 -1.46
N VAL A 258 -0.09 15.24 -1.66
CA VAL A 258 1.06 15.98 -1.09
C VAL A 258 1.06 17.42 -1.59
N VAL A 259 0.90 17.63 -2.90
CA VAL A 259 0.81 18.99 -3.48
C VAL A 259 -0.33 19.80 -2.85
N LEU A 260 -1.51 19.18 -2.71
CA LEU A 260 -2.65 19.84 -2.09
C LEU A 260 -2.40 20.19 -0.62
N LEU A 261 -1.82 19.25 0.15
CA LEU A 261 -1.53 19.47 1.57
C LEU A 261 -0.41 20.48 1.78
N SER A 262 0.65 20.48 0.96
CA SER A 262 1.71 21.50 1.00
C SER A 262 1.14 22.89 0.73
N TRP A 263 0.22 23.01 -0.21
CA TRP A 263 -0.47 24.29 -0.47
C TRP A 263 -1.32 24.74 0.73
N LEU A 264 -2.13 23.86 1.31
CA LEU A 264 -3.05 24.21 2.37
C LEU A 264 -2.39 24.45 3.74
N VAL A 265 -1.26 23.75 4.02
CA VAL A 265 -0.61 23.75 5.35
C VAL A 265 0.64 24.62 5.37
N LEU A 266 1.38 24.67 4.26
CA LEU A 266 2.66 25.38 4.15
C LEU A 266 2.57 26.65 3.28
N ASP A 267 1.37 27.01 2.81
CA ASP A 267 1.12 28.13 1.87
C ASP A 267 2.01 28.07 0.60
N GLU A 268 2.51 26.87 0.25
CA GLU A 268 3.30 26.66 -0.94
C GLU A 268 2.37 26.63 -2.18
N VAL A 269 2.26 27.73 -2.90
CA VAL A 269 1.45 27.80 -4.13
C VAL A 269 2.03 26.88 -5.21
N PRO A 270 1.30 25.83 -5.63
CA PRO A 270 1.82 24.88 -6.61
C PRO A 270 1.93 25.53 -7.99
N ARG A 271 3.00 25.20 -8.73
CA ARG A 271 3.16 25.62 -10.12
C ARG A 271 2.06 24.99 -11.00
N PRO A 272 1.66 25.64 -12.10
CA PRO A 272 0.61 25.09 -12.99
C PRO A 272 0.88 23.66 -13.46
N PHE A 273 2.13 23.33 -13.80
CA PHE A 273 2.52 21.98 -14.21
C PHE A 273 2.36 20.95 -13.09
N THR A 274 2.59 21.32 -11.83
CA THR A 274 2.36 20.47 -10.68
C THR A 274 0.88 20.11 -10.54
N LEU A 275 -0.01 21.08 -10.77
CA LEU A 275 -1.47 20.85 -10.77
C LEU A 275 -1.89 19.91 -11.91
N VAL A 276 -1.36 20.11 -13.12
CA VAL A 276 -1.62 19.20 -14.26
C VAL A 276 -1.19 17.77 -13.92
N GLY A 277 0.02 17.59 -13.37
CA GLY A 277 0.52 16.28 -12.95
C GLY A 277 -0.35 15.65 -11.87
N GLY A 278 -0.80 16.42 -10.87
CA GLY A 278 -1.71 15.97 -9.83
C GLY A 278 -3.06 15.48 -10.39
N VAL A 279 -3.65 16.21 -11.32
CA VAL A 279 -4.89 15.82 -12.01
C VAL A 279 -4.68 14.51 -12.80
N LEU A 280 -3.55 14.37 -13.52
CA LEU A 280 -3.24 13.12 -14.23
C LEU A 280 -3.07 11.94 -13.28
N CYS A 281 -2.42 12.12 -12.12
CA CYS A 281 -2.33 11.08 -11.09
C CYS A 281 -3.72 10.59 -10.67
N LEU A 282 -4.61 11.50 -10.31
CA LEU A 282 -5.96 11.17 -9.86
C LEU A 282 -6.82 10.55 -10.98
N ALA A 283 -6.73 11.09 -12.20
CA ALA A 283 -7.43 10.55 -13.35
C ALA A 283 -6.99 9.10 -13.65
N GLY A 284 -5.69 8.83 -13.63
CA GLY A 284 -5.16 7.48 -13.82
C GLY A 284 -5.61 6.50 -12.74
N VAL A 285 -5.64 6.93 -11.46
CA VAL A 285 -6.21 6.12 -10.37
C VAL A 285 -7.69 5.82 -10.61
N ALA A 286 -8.47 6.81 -11.05
CA ALA A 286 -9.89 6.63 -11.37
C ALA A 286 -10.07 5.63 -12.52
N VAL A 287 -9.26 5.72 -13.59
CA VAL A 287 -9.27 4.78 -14.72
C VAL A 287 -8.90 3.36 -14.24
N SER A 288 -7.84 3.21 -13.45
CA SER A 288 -7.38 1.91 -12.94
C SER A 288 -8.43 1.20 -12.08
N ARG A 289 -9.29 1.96 -11.39
CA ARG A 289 -10.36 1.45 -10.53
C ARG A 289 -11.72 1.30 -11.23
N SER A 290 -11.87 1.83 -12.45
CA SER A 290 -13.12 1.75 -13.19
C SER A 290 -13.49 0.29 -13.49
N ARG A 291 -14.77 -0.07 -13.26
CA ARG A 291 -15.30 -1.38 -13.64
C ARG A 291 -15.42 -1.43 -15.16
N ALA A 292 -15.11 -2.59 -15.78
CA ALA A 292 -15.50 -2.83 -17.15
C ALA A 292 -17.03 -2.74 -17.21
N ARG A 293 -17.59 -1.75 -17.93
CA ARG A 293 -19.00 -1.86 -18.34
C ARG A 293 -19.08 -3.13 -19.16
N ALA A 294 -19.85 -4.11 -18.69
CA ALA A 294 -20.23 -5.25 -19.50
C ALA A 294 -20.84 -4.66 -20.79
N ARG A 295 -20.15 -4.83 -21.91
CA ARG A 295 -20.71 -4.50 -23.21
C ARG A 295 -21.81 -5.53 -23.41
N VAL A 296 -23.06 -5.16 -23.15
CA VAL A 296 -24.21 -5.97 -23.55
C VAL A 296 -24.14 -5.97 -25.08
N VAL A 297 -23.51 -7.01 -25.63
CA VAL A 297 -23.66 -7.31 -27.05
C VAL A 297 -25.13 -7.73 -27.18
N ARG A 298 -25.99 -6.81 -27.63
CA ARG A 298 -27.24 -7.17 -28.15
C ARG A 298 -26.93 -8.04 -29.38
N VAL A 299 -26.97 -9.34 -29.21
CA VAL A 299 -27.11 -10.25 -30.34
C VAL A 299 -28.47 -9.89 -30.93
N GLY A 300 -28.45 -9.25 -32.10
CA GLY A 300 -29.64 -8.95 -32.85
C GLY A 300 -30.38 -10.25 -33.05
N ALA A 301 -31.58 -10.34 -32.51
CA ALA A 301 -32.49 -11.42 -32.83
C ALA A 301 -32.71 -11.39 -34.34
N ALA A 302 -32.08 -12.32 -35.06
CA ALA A 302 -32.53 -12.67 -36.40
C ALA A 302 -33.93 -13.21 -36.20
N ALA A 303 -34.94 -12.45 -36.63
CA ALA A 303 -36.31 -12.86 -36.63
C ALA A 303 -36.47 -14.06 -37.59
N GLY A 304 -36.53 -15.26 -37.03
CA GLY A 304 -37.10 -16.42 -37.73
C GLY A 304 -38.62 -16.35 -37.66
N PRO A 305 -39.35 -16.93 -38.65
CA PRO A 305 -40.79 -16.72 -38.79
C PRO A 305 -41.70 -17.49 -37.82
N GLU A 306 -41.21 -18.07 -36.74
CA GLU A 306 -42.08 -18.67 -35.71
C GLU A 306 -41.47 -18.54 -34.31
N GLY A 307 -42.21 -17.82 -33.49
CA GLY A 307 -41.93 -17.33 -32.19
C GLY A 307 -41.54 -18.32 -31.14
N GLU A 308 -40.56 -18.02 -30.41
CA GLU A 308 -40.35 -17.99 -28.97
C GLU A 308 -38.89 -17.65 -28.73
N PRO A 309 -38.54 -16.71 -27.85
CA PRO A 309 -37.13 -16.40 -27.58
C PRO A 309 -36.54 -17.50 -26.71
N VAL A 310 -35.68 -18.34 -27.30
CA VAL A 310 -34.79 -19.23 -26.53
C VAL A 310 -33.72 -18.37 -25.86
N VAL A 311 -33.83 -18.18 -24.57
CA VAL A 311 -32.80 -17.57 -23.74
C VAL A 311 -31.77 -18.65 -23.41
N GLU A 312 -30.71 -18.75 -24.21
CA GLU A 312 -29.53 -19.50 -23.78
C GLU A 312 -28.74 -18.67 -22.73
N PRO A 313 -28.45 -19.24 -21.57
CA PRO A 313 -27.62 -18.57 -20.60
C PRO A 313 -26.18 -18.51 -21.11
N VAL A 314 -25.68 -17.29 -21.39
CA VAL A 314 -24.26 -17.06 -21.69
C VAL A 314 -23.43 -17.43 -20.46
N ALA A 315 -22.65 -18.50 -20.60
CA ALA A 315 -21.68 -18.94 -19.62
C ALA A 315 -20.73 -17.78 -19.26
N GLY A 316 -20.85 -17.31 -18.03
CA GLY A 316 -19.79 -16.53 -17.37
C GLY A 316 -18.56 -17.41 -17.20
N PRO A 317 -17.38 -16.84 -16.92
CA PRO A 317 -16.18 -17.65 -16.74
C PRO A 317 -16.42 -18.70 -15.65
N VAL A 318 -16.33 -19.97 -16.05
CA VAL A 318 -16.44 -21.13 -15.19
C VAL A 318 -15.31 -21.02 -14.16
N THR A 319 -15.64 -20.66 -12.92
CA THR A 319 -14.77 -20.96 -11.80
C THR A 319 -14.98 -22.44 -11.52
N GLU A 320 -14.02 -23.26 -11.85
CA GLU A 320 -13.99 -24.66 -11.43
C GLU A 320 -14.18 -24.75 -9.92
N PRO A 321 -15.11 -25.56 -9.43
CA PRO A 321 -15.22 -25.84 -8.00
C PRO A 321 -13.99 -26.65 -7.60
N VAL A 322 -13.21 -26.13 -6.65
CA VAL A 322 -12.17 -26.88 -5.96
C VAL A 322 -12.83 -28.13 -5.36
N ALA A 323 -12.44 -29.28 -5.85
CA ALA A 323 -12.90 -30.57 -5.37
C ALA A 323 -12.56 -30.67 -3.86
N GLY A 324 -13.58 -30.71 -3.02
CA GLY A 324 -13.46 -31.10 -1.62
C GLY A 324 -13.04 -32.57 -1.50
N PRO A 325 -12.43 -32.97 -0.38
CA PRO A 325 -11.94 -34.31 -0.20
C PRO A 325 -13.09 -35.32 -0.27
N VAL A 326 -12.91 -36.32 -1.13
CA VAL A 326 -13.79 -37.48 -1.27
C VAL A 326 -13.81 -38.23 0.07
N ALA A 327 -14.97 -38.28 0.71
CA ALA A 327 -15.19 -39.13 1.87
C ALA A 327 -15.06 -40.60 1.42
N GLY A 328 -14.10 -41.30 2.03
CA GLY A 328 -13.94 -42.73 1.85
C GLY A 328 -15.16 -43.51 2.40
N PRO A 329 -15.33 -44.77 1.96
CA PRO A 329 -16.52 -45.55 2.29
C PRO A 329 -16.59 -45.85 3.79
N VAL A 330 -17.76 -45.61 4.37
CA VAL A 330 -18.14 -46.02 5.72
C VAL A 330 -18.16 -47.55 5.77
N VAL A 331 -17.22 -48.14 6.49
CA VAL A 331 -17.25 -49.57 6.82
C VAL A 331 -18.22 -49.77 8.00
N GLU A 332 -19.37 -50.31 7.67
CA GLU A 332 -20.42 -50.76 8.58
C GLU A 332 -19.90 -51.99 9.36
N ARG A 333 -19.53 -51.83 10.64
CA ARG A 333 -19.23 -52.96 11.53
C ARG A 333 -20.53 -53.48 12.11
N ARG A 334 -20.84 -54.75 11.79
CA ARG A 334 -21.88 -55.51 12.49
C ARG A 334 -21.46 -55.77 13.93
N PRO A 335 -22.39 -55.78 14.89
CA PRO A 335 -22.12 -56.24 16.23
C PRO A 335 -22.11 -57.78 16.24
N GLU A 336 -21.00 -58.40 16.69
CA GLU A 336 -21.00 -59.79 17.11
C GLU A 336 -21.24 -59.87 18.63
N GLU A 337 -22.18 -60.75 18.95
CA GLU A 337 -22.54 -61.24 20.26
C GLU A 337 -21.33 -61.97 20.91
N VAL A 338 -21.05 -61.72 22.16
CA VAL A 338 -21.02 -62.62 23.36
C VAL A 338 -20.58 -61.78 24.55
#